data_c81e6fc40ccc520d3998d0c9a8cd8b74
#
_entry.id   c81e6fc40ccc520d3998d0c9a8cd8b74
#
_cell.length_a   1.000
_cell.length_b   1.000
_cell.length_c   1.000
_cell.angle_alpha   90.00
_cell.angle_beta   90.00
_cell.angle_gamma   90.00
#
_symmetry.space_group_name_H-M   'P 1'
#
loop_
_entity.id
_entity.type
_entity.pdbx_description
1 polymer ?
#
loop_
_entity_poly.entity_id
_entity_poly.type
_entity_poly.pdbx_seq_one_letter_code
_entity_poly.pdbx_strand_id
1 'polypeptide(L)'
;TCWHKLHYRERKEEKTIARMKLYIENPLVTILAPGKNEGKNIYKLVQSLREQTYKNYEIIIVDDGSDDATPLICKDLEKAGYIDLFIRANSRGGKASAANLGTFYAKGKYVVHLDADSSLDRDALENILIPFYMDNQIKAVGGVVKVKNAHDSICTAMQALEYLKTIQVGRMVTSELGIYHIISGAFGAFDAKVLKQVGYWDIGPGLDGDITQKIRKAGYKVYFAEEAICMTNVPVKWSVLFKQRRRWSKSLVRFRLR
;
A
#
# COMPACT_ATOMS: atom_id res chain seq x y z
N THR A 1 5.86 33.63 0.53
CA THR A 1 5.28 34.47 1.59
C THR A 1 5.63 33.89 2.96
N CYS A 2 5.76 34.75 3.99
CA CYS A 2 6.20 34.37 5.35
C CYS A 2 5.31 33.24 5.96
N TRP A 3 4.00 33.26 5.70
CA TRP A 3 3.02 32.26 6.14
C TRP A 3 3.33 30.85 5.60
N HIS A 4 3.70 30.73 4.33
CA HIS A 4 4.07 29.43 3.72
C HIS A 4 5.35 28.84 4.33
N LYS A 5 6.34 29.71 4.67
CA LYS A 5 7.58 29.27 5.32
C LYS A 5 7.35 28.82 6.76
N LEU A 6 6.44 29.49 7.49
CA LEU A 6 6.10 29.13 8.85
C LEU A 6 5.39 27.76 8.91
N HIS A 7 4.37 27.59 8.09
CA HIS A 7 3.59 26.34 8.03
C HIS A 7 4.44 25.14 7.58
N TYR A 8 5.38 25.37 6.64
CA TYR A 8 6.35 24.34 6.23
C TYR A 8 7.31 23.93 7.36
N ARG A 9 7.77 24.92 8.17
CA ARG A 9 8.64 24.66 9.33
C ARG A 9 7.91 23.87 10.41
N GLU A 10 6.72 24.29 10.80
CA GLU A 10 5.88 23.61 11.80
C GLU A 10 5.63 22.14 11.41
N ARG A 11 5.26 21.89 10.17
CA ARG A 11 5.04 20.52 9.67
C ARG A 11 6.33 19.68 9.65
N LYS A 12 7.47 20.28 9.36
CA LYS A 12 8.77 19.59 9.39
C LYS A 12 9.16 19.21 10.83
N GLU A 13 8.94 20.08 11.78
CA GLU A 13 9.18 19.82 13.22
C GLU A 13 8.23 18.71 13.71
N GLU A 14 6.95 18.77 13.37
CA GLU A 14 5.97 17.76 13.71
C GLU A 14 6.36 16.36 13.17
N LYS A 15 6.77 16.27 11.89
CA LYS A 15 7.29 15.02 11.30
C LYS A 15 8.53 14.51 12.03
N THR A 16 9.43 15.41 12.44
CA THR A 16 10.66 15.05 13.18
C THR A 16 10.33 14.44 14.52
N ILE A 17 9.42 15.06 15.28
CA ILE A 17 8.95 14.56 16.58
C ILE A 17 8.22 13.21 16.39
N ALA A 18 7.37 13.10 15.40
CA ALA A 18 6.65 11.87 15.09
C ALA A 18 7.62 10.72 14.73
N ARG A 19 8.67 11.01 13.96
CA ARG A 19 9.75 10.06 13.65
C ARG A 19 10.46 9.57 14.91
N MET A 20 10.80 10.47 15.82
CA MET A 20 11.41 10.10 17.11
C MET A 20 10.48 9.17 17.90
N LYS A 21 9.19 9.50 18.02
CA LYS A 21 8.20 8.65 18.68
C LYS A 21 8.09 7.27 18.05
N LEU A 22 8.09 7.19 16.71
CA LEU A 22 8.07 5.92 15.97
C LEU A 22 9.27 5.03 16.35
N TYR A 23 10.48 5.60 16.39
CA TYR A 23 11.69 4.82 16.73
C TYR A 23 11.79 4.48 18.23
N ILE A 24 11.25 5.31 19.11
CA ILE A 24 11.19 5.02 20.55
C ILE A 24 10.24 3.85 20.80
N GLU A 25 9.06 3.86 20.21
CA GLU A 25 8.09 2.76 20.36
C GLU A 25 8.52 1.51 19.58
N ASN A 26 9.14 1.70 18.41
CA ASN A 26 9.61 0.67 17.50
C ASN A 26 8.58 -0.47 17.29
N PRO A 27 7.33 -0.18 16.87
CA PRO A 27 6.28 -1.20 16.76
C PRO A 27 6.60 -2.23 15.68
N LEU A 28 6.20 -3.48 15.91
CA LEU A 28 6.20 -4.47 14.83
C LEU A 28 5.21 -4.07 13.74
N VAL A 29 5.63 -4.18 12.49
CA VAL A 29 4.84 -3.88 11.29
C VAL A 29 4.67 -5.16 10.47
N THR A 30 3.45 -5.51 10.11
CA THR A 30 3.22 -6.61 9.16
C THR A 30 3.17 -6.08 7.74
N ILE A 31 4.08 -6.52 6.89
CA ILE A 31 4.06 -6.25 5.46
C ILE A 31 3.29 -7.39 4.79
N LEU A 32 2.15 -7.07 4.21
CA LEU A 32 1.22 -8.02 3.60
C LEU A 32 1.21 -7.85 2.08
N ALA A 33 1.66 -8.86 1.36
CA ALA A 33 1.72 -8.87 -0.10
C ALA A 33 0.88 -10.02 -0.69
N PRO A 34 -0.43 -9.80 -0.95
CA PRO A 34 -1.25 -10.75 -1.67
C PRO A 34 -0.99 -10.65 -3.17
N GLY A 35 -0.87 -11.80 -3.85
CA GLY A 35 -0.66 -11.83 -5.29
C GLY A 35 -1.04 -13.15 -5.95
N LYS A 36 -1.10 -13.13 -7.29
CA LYS A 36 -1.25 -14.32 -8.12
C LYS A 36 -0.33 -14.21 -9.33
N ASN A 37 0.50 -15.24 -9.57
CA ASN A 37 1.42 -15.31 -10.69
C ASN A 37 2.47 -14.19 -10.69
N GLU A 38 3.06 -13.96 -9.50
CA GLU A 38 4.02 -12.88 -9.25
C GLU A 38 5.47 -13.39 -9.08
N GLY A 39 5.76 -14.63 -9.40
CA GLY A 39 7.08 -15.25 -9.19
C GLY A 39 8.25 -14.43 -9.72
N LYS A 40 8.09 -13.71 -10.83
CA LYS A 40 9.12 -12.82 -11.40
C LYS A 40 9.39 -11.57 -10.57
N ASN A 41 8.42 -11.15 -9.76
CA ASN A 41 8.44 -9.90 -9.02
C ASN A 41 8.82 -10.08 -7.55
N ILE A 42 8.52 -11.24 -6.96
CA ILE A 42 8.71 -11.52 -5.52
C ILE A 42 10.14 -11.25 -5.04
N TYR A 43 11.17 -11.66 -5.78
CA TYR A 43 12.56 -11.38 -5.40
C TYR A 43 12.83 -9.88 -5.31
N LYS A 44 12.34 -9.08 -6.25
CA LYS A 44 12.53 -7.62 -6.27
C LYS A 44 11.79 -6.96 -5.11
N LEU A 45 10.58 -7.42 -4.81
CA LEU A 45 9.81 -6.96 -3.65
C LEU A 45 10.61 -7.23 -2.36
N VAL A 46 10.99 -8.48 -2.11
CA VAL A 46 11.71 -8.88 -0.90
C VAL A 46 13.06 -8.15 -0.77
N GLN A 47 13.79 -7.97 -1.87
CA GLN A 47 15.03 -7.18 -1.86
C GLN A 47 14.76 -5.74 -1.43
N SER A 48 13.76 -5.07 -2.00
CA SER A 48 13.41 -3.68 -1.63
C SER A 48 12.97 -3.54 -0.18
N LEU A 49 12.33 -4.57 0.39
CA LEU A 49 11.96 -4.60 1.80
C LEU A 49 13.18 -4.73 2.71
N ARG A 50 14.17 -5.53 2.35
CA ARG A 50 15.42 -5.66 3.11
C ARG A 50 16.24 -4.38 3.15
N GLU A 51 16.14 -3.55 2.13
CA GLU A 51 16.81 -2.25 2.02
C GLU A 51 16.12 -1.14 2.84
N GLN A 52 14.93 -1.37 3.41
CA GLN A 52 14.22 -0.37 4.20
C GLN A 52 15.01 0.12 5.40
N THR A 53 14.88 1.40 5.74
CA THR A 53 15.47 2.02 6.95
C THR A 53 14.82 1.50 8.22
N TYR A 54 13.50 1.38 8.24
CA TYR A 54 12.76 0.76 9.33
C TYR A 54 12.92 -0.77 9.30
N LYS A 55 13.31 -1.39 10.43
CA LYS A 55 13.70 -2.81 10.47
C LYS A 55 12.77 -3.73 11.26
N ASN A 56 11.90 -3.20 12.13
CA ASN A 56 11.02 -4.03 12.94
C ASN A 56 9.74 -4.40 12.19
N TYR A 57 9.84 -5.32 11.24
CA TYR A 57 8.72 -5.80 10.44
C TYR A 57 8.76 -7.32 10.25
N GLU A 58 7.61 -7.90 9.96
CA GLU A 58 7.43 -9.26 9.41
C GLU A 58 6.85 -9.18 8.00
N ILE A 59 7.18 -10.14 7.15
CA ILE A 59 6.71 -10.22 5.77
C ILE A 59 5.80 -11.44 5.62
N ILE A 60 4.54 -11.20 5.23
CA ILE A 60 3.55 -12.23 4.92
C ILE A 60 3.21 -12.13 3.44
N ILE A 61 3.48 -13.20 2.69
CA ILE A 61 3.09 -13.33 1.29
C ILE A 61 1.92 -14.30 1.18
N VAL A 62 0.86 -13.88 0.50
CA VAL A 62 -0.32 -14.72 0.28
C VAL A 62 -0.52 -14.97 -1.22
N ASP A 63 -0.40 -16.24 -1.60
CA ASP A 63 -0.63 -16.70 -2.97
C ASP A 63 -2.12 -17.03 -3.17
N ASP A 64 -2.80 -16.27 -4.04
CA ASP A 64 -4.22 -16.45 -4.41
C ASP A 64 -4.40 -17.50 -5.52
N GLY A 65 -3.77 -18.67 -5.36
CA GLY A 65 -3.90 -19.80 -6.27
C GLY A 65 -3.11 -19.61 -7.57
N SER A 66 -1.81 -19.36 -7.48
CA SER A 66 -0.91 -19.29 -8.65
C SER A 66 -0.72 -20.64 -9.33
N ASP A 67 -0.53 -20.58 -10.64
CA ASP A 67 -0.25 -21.70 -11.54
C ASP A 67 1.15 -21.62 -12.20
N ASP A 68 1.95 -20.63 -11.78
CA ASP A 68 3.36 -20.45 -12.15
C ASP A 68 4.33 -20.87 -11.02
N ALA A 69 5.60 -20.44 -11.12
CA ALA A 69 6.63 -20.73 -10.11
C ALA A 69 6.49 -19.96 -8.78
N THR A 70 5.48 -19.07 -8.61
CA THR A 70 5.30 -18.25 -7.41
C THR A 70 5.34 -19.07 -6.11
N PRO A 71 4.60 -20.21 -5.98
CA PRO A 71 4.59 -20.97 -4.73
C PRO A 71 5.95 -21.58 -4.37
N LEU A 72 6.72 -22.01 -5.37
CA LEU A 72 8.06 -22.58 -5.14
C LEU A 72 9.03 -21.49 -4.66
N ILE A 73 9.04 -20.35 -5.34
CA ILE A 73 9.88 -19.20 -4.98
C ILE A 73 9.56 -18.72 -3.55
N CYS A 74 8.29 -18.58 -3.19
CA CYS A 74 7.90 -18.12 -1.85
C CYS A 74 8.32 -19.12 -0.76
N LYS A 75 8.16 -20.43 -0.99
CA LYS A 75 8.63 -21.46 -0.05
C LYS A 75 10.15 -21.43 0.15
N ASP A 76 10.90 -21.21 -0.92
CA ASP A 76 12.36 -21.13 -0.82
C ASP A 76 12.79 -19.85 -0.07
N LEU A 77 12.12 -18.73 -0.29
CA LEU A 77 12.36 -17.50 0.46
C LEU A 77 11.98 -17.62 1.94
N GLU A 78 10.90 -18.33 2.27
CA GLU A 78 10.51 -18.62 3.64
C GLU A 78 11.55 -19.50 4.35
N LYS A 79 11.97 -20.61 3.71
CA LYS A 79 13.03 -21.49 4.24
C LYS A 79 14.36 -20.77 4.44
N ALA A 80 14.68 -19.82 3.58
CA ALA A 80 15.88 -19.01 3.67
C ALA A 80 15.76 -17.83 4.67
N GLY A 81 14.61 -17.64 5.33
CA GLY A 81 14.35 -16.57 6.29
C GLY A 81 14.27 -15.18 5.67
N TYR A 82 13.93 -15.08 4.38
CA TYR A 82 13.72 -13.82 3.69
C TYR A 82 12.28 -13.28 3.82
N ILE A 83 11.33 -14.16 4.08
CA ILE A 83 9.95 -13.86 4.45
C ILE A 83 9.59 -14.68 5.70
N ASP A 84 8.68 -14.16 6.52
CA ASP A 84 8.32 -14.76 7.79
C ASP A 84 7.20 -15.80 7.64
N LEU A 85 6.30 -15.60 6.69
CA LEU A 85 5.18 -16.50 6.45
C LEU A 85 4.75 -16.49 4.99
N PHE A 86 4.65 -17.69 4.40
CA PHE A 86 4.04 -17.93 3.11
C PHE A 86 2.73 -18.70 3.26
N ILE A 87 1.63 -18.14 2.76
CA ILE A 87 0.32 -18.75 2.77
C ILE A 87 -0.13 -18.98 1.33
N ARG A 88 -0.53 -20.22 1.01
CA ARG A 88 -1.14 -20.54 -0.26
C ARG A 88 -2.63 -20.82 -0.08
N ALA A 89 -3.48 -20.04 -0.73
CA ALA A 89 -4.90 -20.31 -0.81
C ALA A 89 -5.18 -21.52 -1.70
N ASN A 90 -6.02 -22.43 -1.25
CA ASN A 90 -6.38 -23.65 -2.02
C ASN A 90 -7.24 -23.34 -3.26
N SER A 91 -7.94 -22.21 -3.24
CA SER A 91 -8.77 -21.73 -4.34
C SER A 91 -8.63 -20.22 -4.49
N ARG A 92 -8.83 -19.73 -5.71
CA ARG A 92 -8.79 -18.31 -6.00
C ARG A 92 -9.96 -17.58 -5.34
N GLY A 93 -9.66 -16.74 -4.34
CA GLY A 93 -10.64 -15.90 -3.64
C GLY A 93 -10.63 -14.43 -4.05
N GLY A 94 -9.61 -14.01 -4.80
CA GLY A 94 -9.35 -12.63 -5.17
C GLY A 94 -8.52 -11.88 -4.13
N LYS A 95 -7.99 -10.73 -4.52
CA LYS A 95 -7.03 -9.94 -3.73
C LYS A 95 -7.53 -9.60 -2.32
N ALA A 96 -8.82 -9.25 -2.15
CA ALA A 96 -9.40 -8.95 -0.84
C ALA A 96 -9.42 -10.18 0.08
N SER A 97 -9.80 -11.35 -0.46
CA SER A 97 -9.80 -12.60 0.30
C SER A 97 -8.39 -12.98 0.74
N ALA A 98 -7.40 -12.86 -0.16
CA ALA A 98 -6.01 -13.13 0.16
C ALA A 98 -5.45 -12.13 1.19
N ALA A 99 -5.80 -10.83 1.08
CA ALA A 99 -5.42 -9.83 2.05
C ALA A 99 -6.02 -10.13 3.45
N ASN A 100 -7.30 -10.50 3.52
CA ASN A 100 -7.96 -10.89 4.77
C ASN A 100 -7.30 -12.12 5.39
N LEU A 101 -6.99 -13.12 4.58
CA LEU A 101 -6.31 -14.33 5.04
C LEU A 101 -4.94 -14.00 5.66
N GLY A 102 -4.12 -13.19 4.99
CA GLY A 102 -2.82 -12.79 5.54
C GLY A 102 -2.95 -11.92 6.79
N THR A 103 -3.94 -11.03 6.84
CA THR A 103 -4.18 -10.18 8.02
C THR A 103 -4.56 -10.99 9.25
N PHE A 104 -5.19 -12.14 9.10
CA PHE A 104 -5.50 -13.04 10.22
C PHE A 104 -4.24 -13.52 10.96
N TYR A 105 -3.12 -13.66 10.24
CA TYR A 105 -1.83 -14.05 10.80
C TYR A 105 -0.92 -12.87 11.16
N ALA A 106 -1.33 -11.64 10.85
CA ALA A 106 -0.56 -10.43 11.12
C ALA A 106 -0.40 -10.20 12.63
N LYS A 107 0.84 -9.99 13.09
CA LYS A 107 1.20 -9.70 14.49
C LYS A 107 1.51 -8.22 14.72
N GLY A 108 1.72 -7.47 13.64
CA GLY A 108 2.12 -6.07 13.69
C GLY A 108 1.05 -5.15 14.25
N LYS A 109 1.48 -4.07 14.90
CA LYS A 109 0.60 -2.96 15.29
C LYS A 109 -0.01 -2.28 14.05
N TYR A 110 0.74 -2.22 12.97
CA TYR A 110 0.32 -1.71 11.67
C TYR A 110 0.42 -2.79 10.60
N VAL A 111 -0.53 -2.78 9.68
CA VAL A 111 -0.52 -3.65 8.49
C VAL A 111 -0.23 -2.77 7.27
N VAL A 112 0.88 -3.02 6.61
CA VAL A 112 1.25 -2.38 5.33
C VAL A 112 0.88 -3.32 4.20
N HIS A 113 -0.14 -2.95 3.43
CA HIS A 113 -0.58 -3.68 2.27
C HIS A 113 0.21 -3.23 1.03
N LEU A 114 0.80 -4.18 0.31
CA LEU A 114 1.57 -3.96 -0.92
C LEU A 114 1.08 -4.85 -2.06
N ASP A 115 1.19 -4.37 -3.29
CA ASP A 115 1.10 -5.25 -4.46
C ASP A 115 2.39 -6.06 -4.60
N ALA A 116 2.27 -7.34 -4.90
CA ALA A 116 3.41 -8.25 -5.02
C ALA A 116 4.34 -7.94 -6.22
N ASP A 117 3.88 -7.11 -7.18
CA ASP A 117 4.66 -6.59 -8.30
C ASP A 117 5.33 -5.24 -8.02
N SER A 118 5.23 -4.75 -6.79
CA SER A 118 5.77 -3.47 -6.35
C SER A 118 7.18 -3.57 -5.77
N SER A 119 7.87 -2.43 -5.68
CA SER A 119 9.11 -2.26 -4.93
C SER A 119 9.05 -0.93 -4.18
N LEU A 120 9.61 -0.89 -2.99
CA LEU A 120 9.63 0.31 -2.15
C LEU A 120 10.92 1.10 -2.31
N ASP A 121 10.83 2.42 -2.20
CA ASP A 121 12.00 3.26 -1.97
C ASP A 121 12.55 3.02 -0.55
N ARG A 122 13.82 3.32 -0.31
CA ARG A 122 14.59 2.91 0.88
C ARG A 122 13.97 3.34 2.22
N ASP A 123 13.31 4.48 2.26
CA ASP A 123 12.69 5.05 3.47
C ASP A 123 11.15 5.03 3.42
N ALA A 124 10.58 4.32 2.45
CA ALA A 124 9.14 4.32 2.22
C ALA A 124 8.35 3.75 3.40
N LEU A 125 8.86 2.68 4.04
CA LEU A 125 8.21 2.05 5.19
C LEU A 125 8.22 2.99 6.41
N GLU A 126 9.31 3.69 6.66
CA GLU A 126 9.39 4.71 7.70
C GLU A 126 8.40 5.85 7.43
N ASN A 127 8.45 6.40 6.22
CA ASN A 127 7.63 7.55 5.84
C ASN A 127 6.12 7.28 5.85
N ILE A 128 5.69 6.04 5.57
CA ILE A 128 4.26 5.69 5.65
C ILE A 128 3.78 5.51 7.10
N LEU A 129 4.69 5.27 8.04
CA LEU A 129 4.38 5.08 9.46
C LEU A 129 4.35 6.41 10.24
N ILE A 130 5.14 7.41 9.86
CA ILE A 130 5.25 8.70 10.56
C ILE A 130 3.89 9.36 10.82
N PRO A 131 2.92 9.41 9.87
CA PRO A 131 1.63 10.07 10.10
C PRO A 131 0.83 9.53 11.28
N PHE A 132 0.97 8.25 11.64
CA PHE A 132 0.30 7.67 12.81
C PHE A 132 0.78 8.28 14.14
N TYR A 133 1.96 8.90 14.13
CA TYR A 133 2.57 9.56 15.29
C TYR A 133 2.44 11.09 15.28
N MET A 134 1.98 11.66 14.15
CA MET A 134 1.62 13.08 14.05
C MET A 134 0.26 13.34 14.70
N ASP A 135 -0.73 12.52 14.38
CA ASP A 135 -2.09 12.63 14.90
C ASP A 135 -2.66 11.24 15.22
N ASN A 136 -3.08 11.03 16.46
CA ASN A 136 -3.63 9.74 16.92
C ASN A 136 -4.97 9.37 16.26
N GLN A 137 -5.64 10.31 15.61
CA GLN A 137 -6.85 10.07 14.81
C GLN A 137 -6.55 9.48 13.43
N ILE A 138 -5.32 9.58 12.95
CA ILE A 138 -4.91 8.97 11.67
C ILE A 138 -4.80 7.46 11.89
N LYS A 139 -5.62 6.69 11.17
CA LYS A 139 -5.69 5.23 11.28
C LYS A 139 -5.44 4.49 9.96
N ALA A 140 -5.28 5.26 8.89
CA ALA A 140 -4.84 4.71 7.62
C ALA A 140 -4.05 5.76 6.83
N VAL A 141 -3.01 5.31 6.14
CA VAL A 141 -2.07 6.15 5.39
C VAL A 141 -1.85 5.55 4.01
N GLY A 142 -2.02 6.36 2.98
CA GLY A 142 -1.67 5.99 1.61
C GLY A 142 -0.34 6.57 1.19
N GLY A 143 0.49 5.78 0.51
CA GLY A 143 1.72 6.24 -0.10
C GLY A 143 1.56 6.66 -1.56
N VAL A 144 2.64 7.19 -2.11
CA VAL A 144 2.77 7.56 -3.53
C VAL A 144 3.09 6.32 -4.34
N VAL A 145 2.38 6.09 -5.43
CA VAL A 145 2.68 5.04 -6.41
C VAL A 145 3.23 5.69 -7.67
N LYS A 146 4.47 5.37 -8.02
CA LYS A 146 5.15 5.84 -9.24
C LYS A 146 5.31 4.71 -10.25
N VAL A 147 5.34 5.06 -11.52
CA VAL A 147 5.56 4.14 -12.62
C VAL A 147 7.05 3.89 -12.82
N LYS A 148 7.48 2.62 -12.71
CA LYS A 148 8.88 2.22 -12.87
C LYS A 148 9.29 2.16 -14.35
N ASN A 149 8.43 1.61 -15.18
CA ASN A 149 8.68 1.36 -16.61
C ASN A 149 8.14 2.47 -17.52
N ALA A 150 8.26 3.74 -17.12
CA ALA A 150 7.73 4.88 -17.86
C ALA A 150 8.28 5.02 -19.29
N HIS A 151 9.48 4.53 -19.55
CA HIS A 151 10.19 4.66 -20.83
C HIS A 151 9.99 3.50 -21.80
N ASP A 152 9.24 2.45 -21.41
CA ASP A 152 9.08 1.24 -22.24
C ASP A 152 8.19 1.46 -23.48
N SER A 153 7.24 2.41 -23.40
CA SER A 153 6.32 2.72 -24.50
C SER A 153 5.61 4.06 -24.28
N ILE A 154 4.97 4.58 -25.34
CA ILE A 154 4.07 5.77 -25.21
C ILE A 154 2.94 5.46 -24.22
N CYS A 155 2.41 4.23 -24.21
CA CYS A 155 1.37 3.80 -23.29
C CYS A 155 1.83 3.91 -21.82
N THR A 156 3.06 3.52 -21.49
CA THR A 156 3.62 3.63 -20.14
C THR A 156 3.95 5.07 -19.76
N ALA A 157 4.46 5.87 -20.71
CA ALA A 157 4.75 7.29 -20.48
C ALA A 157 3.47 8.08 -20.14
N MET A 158 2.38 7.84 -20.86
CA MET A 158 1.08 8.46 -20.57
C MET A 158 0.53 8.05 -19.19
N GLN A 159 0.68 6.78 -18.81
CA GLN A 159 0.30 6.32 -17.48
C GLN A 159 1.16 6.96 -16.38
N ALA A 160 2.45 7.17 -16.63
CA ALA A 160 3.33 7.88 -15.68
C ALA A 160 2.86 9.32 -15.44
N LEU A 161 2.48 10.05 -16.49
CA LEU A 161 1.89 11.39 -16.37
C LEU A 161 0.53 11.38 -15.65
N GLU A 162 -0.31 10.39 -15.94
CA GLU A 162 -1.58 10.21 -15.23
C GLU A 162 -1.36 9.95 -13.73
N TYR A 163 -0.41 9.08 -13.36
CA TYR A 163 -0.10 8.78 -11.97
C TYR A 163 0.46 10.01 -11.25
N LEU A 164 1.34 10.77 -11.88
CA LEU A 164 1.84 12.03 -11.34
C LEU A 164 0.68 13.01 -11.04
N LYS A 165 -0.21 13.20 -12.00
CA LYS A 165 -1.34 14.13 -11.86
C LYS A 165 -2.38 13.66 -10.84
N THR A 166 -2.82 12.40 -10.92
CA THR A 166 -3.96 11.91 -10.14
C THR A 166 -3.57 11.30 -8.81
N ILE A 167 -2.47 10.53 -8.76
CA ILE A 167 -2.06 9.83 -7.55
C ILE A 167 -1.15 10.72 -6.70
N GLN A 168 -0.19 11.42 -7.28
CA GLN A 168 0.69 12.26 -6.49
C GLN A 168 0.06 13.62 -6.19
N VAL A 169 -0.15 14.45 -7.21
CA VAL A 169 -0.65 15.83 -7.01
C VAL A 169 -2.11 15.84 -6.51
N GLY A 170 -2.98 15.07 -7.15
CA GLY A 170 -4.41 15.05 -6.80
C GLY A 170 -4.67 14.56 -5.37
N ARG A 171 -3.96 13.51 -4.93
CA ARG A 171 -4.11 13.00 -3.56
C ARG A 171 -3.47 13.90 -2.52
N MET A 172 -2.34 14.53 -2.82
CA MET A 172 -1.73 15.55 -1.97
C MET A 172 -2.71 16.69 -1.69
N VAL A 173 -3.29 17.28 -2.75
CA VAL A 173 -4.28 18.36 -2.62
C VAL A 173 -5.53 17.92 -1.85
N THR A 174 -6.08 16.76 -2.17
CA THR A 174 -7.28 16.25 -1.45
C THR A 174 -7.00 15.88 0.00
N SER A 175 -5.78 15.44 0.33
CA SER A 175 -5.35 15.19 1.70
C SER A 175 -5.26 16.50 2.50
N GLU A 176 -4.68 17.55 1.93
CA GLU A 176 -4.61 18.88 2.55
C GLU A 176 -6.00 19.48 2.81
N LEU A 177 -6.95 19.25 1.90
CA LEU A 177 -8.33 19.69 2.04
C LEU A 177 -9.18 18.80 2.96
N GLY A 178 -8.62 17.73 3.55
CA GLY A 178 -9.35 16.78 4.38
C GLY A 178 -10.37 15.91 3.61
N ILE A 179 -10.31 15.92 2.29
CA ILE A 179 -11.24 15.17 1.41
C ILE A 179 -10.57 13.98 0.71
N TYR A 180 -9.44 13.49 1.25
CA TYR A 180 -8.76 12.31 0.73
C TYR A 180 -9.62 11.05 0.91
N HIS A 181 -9.95 10.37 -0.19
CA HIS A 181 -10.99 9.33 -0.19
C HIS A 181 -10.50 7.93 -0.51
N ILE A 182 -9.31 7.75 -1.10
CA ILE A 182 -8.88 6.43 -1.59
C ILE A 182 -7.40 6.21 -1.29
N ILE A 183 -7.12 5.34 -0.32
CA ILE A 183 -5.79 4.77 -0.10
C ILE A 183 -5.55 3.74 -1.21
N SER A 184 -4.40 3.82 -1.87
CA SER A 184 -4.08 2.87 -2.94
C SER A 184 -3.89 1.45 -2.42
N GLY A 185 -4.53 0.48 -3.06
CA GLY A 185 -4.27 -0.92 -2.79
C GLY A 185 -2.88 -1.42 -3.20
N ALA A 186 -2.11 -0.59 -3.90
CA ALA A 186 -0.73 -0.90 -4.22
C ALA A 186 0.23 -0.56 -3.07
N PHE A 187 -0.09 0.46 -2.25
CA PHE A 187 0.72 0.83 -1.09
C PHE A 187 -0.11 1.63 -0.08
N GLY A 188 -0.48 1.00 1.02
CA GLY A 188 -1.24 1.59 2.11
C GLY A 188 -0.92 0.95 3.45
N ALA A 189 -0.90 1.76 4.51
CA ALA A 189 -0.71 1.32 5.89
C ALA A 189 -1.98 1.54 6.71
N PHE A 190 -2.29 0.62 7.61
CA PHE A 190 -3.50 0.60 8.41
C PHE A 190 -3.19 0.25 9.87
N ASP A 191 -3.83 0.91 10.82
CA ASP A 191 -3.84 0.46 12.22
C ASP A 191 -4.56 -0.90 12.30
N ALA A 192 -3.87 -1.93 12.79
CA ALA A 192 -4.38 -3.30 12.78
C ALA A 192 -5.65 -3.46 13.64
N LYS A 193 -5.78 -2.70 14.74
CA LYS A 193 -6.97 -2.73 15.60
C LYS A 193 -8.17 -2.13 14.88
N VAL A 194 -7.96 -0.99 14.20
CA VAL A 194 -9.03 -0.34 13.44
C VAL A 194 -9.41 -1.16 12.23
N LEU A 195 -8.44 -1.76 11.52
CA LEU A 195 -8.71 -2.67 10.41
C LEU A 195 -9.61 -3.84 10.81
N LYS A 196 -9.36 -4.42 12.01
CA LYS A 196 -10.22 -5.45 12.61
C LYS A 196 -11.59 -4.90 12.98
N GLN A 197 -11.66 -3.73 13.60
CA GLN A 197 -12.90 -3.07 14.03
C GLN A 197 -13.86 -2.81 12.86
N VAL A 198 -13.33 -2.39 11.70
CA VAL A 198 -14.14 -2.11 10.50
C VAL A 198 -14.46 -3.35 9.65
N GLY A 199 -14.02 -4.55 10.10
CA GLY A 199 -14.35 -5.82 9.45
C GLY A 199 -13.50 -6.12 8.21
N TYR A 200 -12.27 -5.61 8.13
CA TYR A 200 -11.31 -5.88 7.06
C TYR A 200 -11.80 -5.46 5.67
N TRP A 201 -11.20 -6.01 4.61
CA TRP A 201 -11.58 -5.72 3.21
C TRP A 201 -12.81 -6.51 2.79
N ASP A 202 -13.74 -5.84 2.13
CA ASP A 202 -14.88 -6.52 1.51
C ASP A 202 -14.43 -7.31 0.28
N ILE A 203 -14.95 -8.53 0.13
CA ILE A 203 -14.66 -9.38 -1.02
C ILE A 203 -15.34 -8.79 -2.26
N GLY A 204 -14.57 -8.56 -3.31
CA GLY A 204 -15.04 -8.08 -4.60
C GLY A 204 -14.23 -6.89 -5.14
N PRO A 205 -14.64 -6.30 -6.27
CA PRO A 205 -13.96 -5.13 -6.82
C PRO A 205 -14.20 -3.89 -5.96
N GLY A 206 -13.18 -3.08 -5.71
CA GLY A 206 -13.28 -1.83 -4.93
C GLY A 206 -12.56 -1.84 -3.59
N LEU A 207 -11.71 -2.84 -3.36
CA LEU A 207 -10.91 -3.04 -2.15
C LEU A 207 -10.40 -1.73 -1.51
N ASP A 208 -9.85 -0.84 -2.31
CA ASP A 208 -9.17 0.39 -1.87
C ASP A 208 -10.15 1.45 -1.36
N GLY A 209 -11.21 1.68 -2.12
CA GLY A 209 -12.23 2.67 -1.77
C GLY A 209 -13.08 2.22 -0.59
N ASP A 210 -13.49 0.94 -0.59
CA ASP A 210 -14.34 0.37 0.45
C ASP A 210 -13.68 0.47 1.84
N ILE A 211 -12.42 0.05 1.98
CA ILE A 211 -11.71 0.10 3.27
C ILE A 211 -11.48 1.54 3.74
N THR A 212 -11.11 2.44 2.83
CA THR A 212 -10.91 3.85 3.15
C THR A 212 -12.21 4.47 3.67
N GLN A 213 -13.34 4.17 3.02
CA GLN A 213 -14.65 4.67 3.44
C GLN A 213 -15.10 4.11 4.79
N LYS A 214 -14.89 2.80 5.05
CA LYS A 214 -15.20 2.18 6.35
C LYS A 214 -14.44 2.88 7.49
N ILE A 215 -13.15 3.12 7.32
CA ILE A 215 -12.32 3.80 8.32
C ILE A 215 -12.81 5.22 8.56
N ARG A 216 -13.15 5.97 7.51
CA ARG A 216 -13.69 7.33 7.63
C ARG A 216 -15.09 7.35 8.27
N LYS A 217 -15.99 6.42 7.91
CA LYS A 217 -17.31 6.29 8.55
C LYS A 217 -17.21 5.93 10.03
N ALA A 218 -16.14 5.24 10.43
CA ALA A 218 -15.83 4.97 11.84
C ALA A 218 -15.28 6.19 12.60
N GLY A 219 -15.17 7.36 11.95
CA GLY A 219 -14.74 8.61 12.57
C GLY A 219 -13.23 8.86 12.55
N TYR A 220 -12.46 8.01 11.90
CA TYR A 220 -11.00 8.14 11.84
C TYR A 220 -10.53 8.95 10.64
N LYS A 221 -9.35 9.55 10.79
CA LYS A 221 -8.69 10.29 9.72
C LYS A 221 -7.86 9.35 8.84
N VAL A 222 -7.79 9.70 7.56
CA VAL A 222 -6.90 9.09 6.58
C VAL A 222 -5.91 10.14 6.07
N TYR A 223 -4.67 9.72 5.79
CA TYR A 223 -3.60 10.64 5.42
C TYR A 223 -2.88 10.15 4.17
N PHE A 224 -2.29 11.09 3.40
CA PHE A 224 -1.46 10.78 2.24
C PHE A 224 -0.01 11.16 2.51
N ALA A 225 0.87 10.16 2.59
CA ALA A 225 2.29 10.34 2.83
C ALA A 225 3.04 10.53 1.50
N GLU A 226 3.31 11.77 1.12
CA GLU A 226 3.95 12.12 -0.14
C GLU A 226 5.41 11.65 -0.28
N GLU A 227 6.07 11.39 0.84
CA GLU A 227 7.46 10.91 0.91
C GLU A 227 7.54 9.37 0.95
N ALA A 228 6.42 8.67 1.15
CA ALA A 228 6.36 7.21 1.13
C ALA A 228 6.18 6.71 -0.31
N ILE A 229 7.26 6.33 -0.97
CA ILE A 229 7.27 6.04 -2.41
C ILE A 229 7.30 4.54 -2.68
N CYS A 230 6.35 4.09 -3.50
CA CYS A 230 6.26 2.75 -4.07
C CYS A 230 6.38 2.83 -5.58
N MET A 231 7.16 1.93 -6.17
CA MET A 231 7.35 1.81 -7.61
C MET A 231 6.64 0.58 -8.14
N THR A 232 5.81 0.73 -9.18
CA THR A 232 5.11 -0.40 -9.83
C THR A 232 5.30 -0.38 -11.34
N ASN A 233 5.12 -1.53 -11.99
CA ASN A 233 5.09 -1.62 -13.43
C ASN A 233 3.64 -1.43 -13.94
N VAL A 234 3.51 -0.69 -15.04
CA VAL A 234 2.21 -0.48 -15.69
C VAL A 234 2.16 -1.18 -17.05
N PRO A 235 0.97 -1.50 -17.57
CA PRO A 235 0.80 -2.15 -18.86
C PRO A 235 1.50 -1.42 -20.01
N VAL A 236 2.33 -2.14 -20.77
CA VAL A 236 3.02 -1.63 -21.96
C VAL A 236 2.08 -1.56 -23.16
N LYS A 237 1.09 -2.47 -23.24
CA LYS A 237 0.14 -2.58 -24.36
C LYS A 237 -1.21 -1.94 -24.01
N TRP A 238 -1.76 -1.16 -24.94
CA TRP A 238 -3.08 -0.53 -24.81
C TRP A 238 -4.20 -1.52 -24.48
N SER A 239 -4.22 -2.69 -25.11
CA SER A 239 -5.24 -3.71 -24.87
C SER A 239 -5.25 -4.20 -23.40
N VAL A 240 -4.08 -4.30 -22.77
CA VAL A 240 -3.95 -4.69 -21.36
C VAL A 240 -4.37 -3.53 -20.46
N LEU A 241 -3.98 -2.29 -20.80
CA LEU A 241 -4.41 -1.09 -20.10
C LEU A 241 -5.95 -0.96 -20.10
N PHE A 242 -6.61 -1.11 -21.25
CA PHE A 242 -8.07 -1.04 -21.32
C PHE A 242 -8.78 -2.10 -20.47
N LYS A 243 -8.26 -3.34 -20.44
CA LYS A 243 -8.78 -4.39 -19.54
C LYS A 243 -8.64 -4.00 -18.07
N GLN A 244 -7.49 -3.45 -17.68
CA GLN A 244 -7.24 -2.96 -16.32
C GLN A 244 -8.20 -1.82 -15.94
N ARG A 245 -8.37 -0.81 -16.81
CA ARG A 245 -9.27 0.34 -16.58
C ARG A 245 -10.74 -0.07 -16.50
N ARG A 246 -11.18 -1.00 -17.32
CA ARG A 246 -12.54 -1.57 -17.25
C ARG A 246 -12.79 -2.25 -15.89
N ARG A 247 -11.79 -2.95 -15.34
CA ARG A 247 -11.89 -3.53 -13.99
C ARG A 247 -11.99 -2.43 -12.92
N TRP A 248 -11.21 -1.37 -13.03
CA TRP A 248 -11.25 -0.24 -12.10
C TRP A 248 -12.56 0.54 -12.16
N SER A 249 -13.10 0.76 -13.36
CA SER A 249 -14.41 1.42 -13.52
C SER A 249 -15.55 0.68 -12.81
N LYS A 250 -15.55 -0.65 -12.85
CA LYS A 250 -16.51 -1.47 -12.08
C LYS A 250 -16.40 -1.25 -10.58
N SER A 251 -15.18 -1.07 -10.06
CA SER A 251 -14.93 -0.74 -8.66
C SER A 251 -15.51 0.62 -8.28
N LEU A 252 -15.30 1.64 -9.11
CA LEU A 252 -15.79 3.00 -8.87
C LEU A 252 -17.33 3.07 -8.85
N VAL A 253 -18.01 2.35 -9.77
CA VAL A 253 -19.47 2.27 -9.78
C VAL A 253 -19.99 1.66 -8.48
N ARG A 254 -19.42 0.53 -8.05
CA ARG A 254 -19.81 -0.12 -6.80
C ARG A 254 -19.57 0.79 -5.58
N PHE A 255 -18.44 1.51 -5.56
CA PHE A 255 -18.08 2.44 -4.48
C PHE A 255 -19.09 3.61 -4.36
N ARG A 256 -19.61 4.12 -5.50
CA ARG A 256 -20.59 5.23 -5.51
C ARG A 256 -22.02 4.82 -5.15
N LEU A 257 -22.32 3.54 -5.26
CA LEU A 257 -23.66 2.99 -4.99
C LEU A 257 -23.83 2.47 -3.55
N ARG A 258 -22.79 2.51 -2.74
CA ARG A 258 -22.75 2.17 -1.29
C ARG A 258 -22.61 3.41 -0.42
#